data_eea894eff49ffd5d79a9a807d0dc5323
#
_entry.id   eea894eff49ffd5d79a9a807d0dc5323
#
_cell.length_a   1.000
_cell.length_b   1.000
_cell.length_c   1.000
_cell.angle_alpha   90.00
_cell.angle_beta   90.00
_cell.angle_gamma   90.00
#
_symmetry.space_group_name_H-M   'P 1'
#
loop_
_entity.id
_entity.type
_entity.pdbx_description
1 polymer ?
#
loop_
_entity_poly.entity_id
_entity_poly.type
_entity_poly.pdbx_seq_one_letter_code
_entity_poly.pdbx_strand_id
1 'polypeptide(L)'
;MNRNFSQSITVRCDDPDALVEHLAAWDRQQATFDIMGYMGTRLLADRADLGTYVIIADFGVVDPDVSAADEALQNNRRAETQAWADRLRELIDGEPEYRHYDELYRTDR
;
A
#
# COMPACT_ATOMS: atom_id res chain seq x y z
N MET A 1 22.46 -6.62 -1.76
CA MET A 1 21.55 -6.41 -2.90
C MET A 1 20.20 -5.95 -2.36
N ASN A 2 19.71 -4.84 -2.88
CA ASN A 2 18.41 -4.33 -2.47
C ASN A 2 17.28 -5.13 -3.13
N ARG A 3 16.20 -5.34 -2.41
CA ARG A 3 15.05 -6.12 -2.85
C ARG A 3 13.84 -5.22 -3.03
N ASN A 4 12.91 -5.67 -3.85
CA ASN A 4 11.59 -5.05 -3.90
C ASN A 4 10.89 -5.25 -2.57
N PHE A 5 9.98 -4.36 -2.25
CA PHE A 5 9.32 -4.27 -0.96
C PHE A 5 7.81 -4.22 -1.14
N SER A 6 7.08 -4.88 -0.27
CA SER A 6 5.62 -4.81 -0.25
C SER A 6 5.13 -4.46 1.14
N GLN A 7 4.15 -3.58 1.21
CA GLN A 7 3.43 -3.27 2.44
C GLN A 7 2.02 -3.82 2.33
N SER A 8 1.57 -4.56 3.34
CA SER A 8 0.17 -4.95 3.43
C SER A 8 -0.50 -4.19 4.56
N ILE A 9 -1.77 -3.83 4.34
CA ILE A 9 -2.63 -3.21 5.33
C ILE A 9 -3.90 -4.04 5.42
N THR A 10 -4.06 -4.76 6.52
CA THR A 10 -5.26 -5.57 6.76
C THR A 10 -6.29 -4.72 7.47
N VAL A 11 -7.50 -4.68 6.93
CA VAL A 11 -8.59 -3.83 7.43
C VAL A 11 -9.90 -4.61 7.48
N ARG A 12 -10.82 -4.16 8.32
CA ARG A 12 -12.20 -4.65 8.34
C ARG A 12 -13.13 -3.50 7.98
N CYS A 13 -14.08 -3.75 7.08
CA CYS A 13 -15.08 -2.74 6.75
C CYS A 13 -16.35 -3.38 6.19
N ASP A 14 -17.43 -2.59 6.20
CA ASP A 14 -18.72 -3.03 5.66
C ASP A 14 -18.93 -2.57 4.22
N ASP A 15 -18.15 -1.58 3.76
CA ASP A 15 -18.31 -1.00 2.42
C ASP A 15 -16.99 -1.03 1.66
N PRO A 16 -16.69 -2.16 0.98
CA PRO A 16 -15.45 -2.27 0.21
C PRO A 16 -15.39 -1.31 -1.00
N ASP A 17 -16.54 -0.86 -1.50
CA ASP A 17 -16.56 0.08 -2.62
C ASP A 17 -15.94 1.42 -2.21
N ALA A 18 -16.13 1.84 -0.95
CA ALA A 18 -15.47 3.03 -0.43
C ALA A 18 -13.95 2.88 -0.39
N LEU A 19 -13.44 1.67 -0.07
CA LEU A 19 -12.01 1.38 -0.12
C LEU A 19 -11.49 1.46 -1.56
N VAL A 20 -12.20 0.85 -2.51
CA VAL A 20 -11.83 0.90 -3.92
C VAL A 20 -11.73 2.34 -4.40
N GLU A 21 -12.71 3.16 -4.05
CA GLU A 21 -12.74 4.58 -4.45
C GLU A 21 -11.58 5.36 -3.83
N HIS A 22 -11.27 5.11 -2.57
CA HIS A 22 -10.15 5.74 -1.88
C HIS A 22 -8.81 5.37 -2.53
N LEU A 23 -8.63 4.08 -2.88
CA LEU A 23 -7.42 3.62 -3.55
C LEU A 23 -7.30 4.18 -4.97
N ALA A 24 -8.41 4.24 -5.70
CA ALA A 24 -8.42 4.82 -7.04
C ALA A 24 -8.08 6.32 -7.01
N ALA A 25 -8.57 7.04 -6.01
CA ALA A 25 -8.21 8.45 -5.81
C ALA A 25 -6.72 8.61 -5.54
N TRP A 26 -6.14 7.72 -4.74
CA TRP A 26 -4.70 7.70 -4.47
C TRP A 26 -3.90 7.47 -5.75
N ASP A 27 -4.30 6.52 -6.58
CA ASP A 27 -3.63 6.25 -7.84
C ASP A 27 -3.64 7.48 -8.76
N ARG A 28 -4.74 8.22 -8.79
CA ARG A 28 -4.81 9.48 -9.55
C ARG A 28 -3.86 10.53 -9.00
N GLN A 29 -3.72 10.61 -7.68
CA GLN A 29 -2.75 11.52 -7.05
C GLN A 29 -1.31 11.12 -7.36
N GLN A 30 -1.02 9.81 -7.41
CA GLN A 30 0.32 9.33 -7.73
C GLN A 30 0.79 9.77 -9.11
N ALA A 31 -0.13 9.98 -10.04
CA ALA A 31 0.20 10.50 -11.36
C ALA A 31 0.75 11.93 -11.29
N THR A 32 0.42 12.71 -10.25
CA THR A 32 0.90 14.08 -10.06
C THR A 32 2.06 14.18 -9.07
N PHE A 33 2.26 13.18 -8.21
CA PHE A 33 3.37 13.13 -7.24
C PHE A 33 4.34 12.04 -7.66
N ASP A 34 5.62 12.38 -7.68
CA ASP A 34 6.66 11.41 -8.03
C ASP A 34 7.07 10.65 -6.76
N ILE A 35 6.43 9.52 -6.52
CA ILE A 35 6.82 8.60 -5.44
C ILE A 35 7.73 7.54 -6.04
N MET A 36 9.01 7.64 -5.70
CA MET A 36 10.03 6.75 -6.25
C MET A 36 9.77 5.30 -5.88
N GLY A 37 9.79 4.44 -6.88
CA GLY A 37 9.68 3.00 -6.71
C GLY A 37 8.26 2.47 -6.55
N TYR A 38 7.25 3.32 -6.45
CA TYR A 38 5.87 2.85 -6.32
C TYR A 38 5.42 2.13 -7.60
N MET A 39 4.97 0.88 -7.45
CA MET A 39 4.59 0.02 -8.56
C MET A 39 3.07 -0.18 -8.68
N GLY A 40 2.33 0.16 -7.66
CA GLY A 40 0.88 0.01 -7.67
C GLY A 40 0.33 -0.61 -6.39
N THR A 41 -0.99 -0.65 -6.33
CA THR A 41 -1.74 -1.14 -5.17
C THR A 41 -2.81 -2.13 -5.60
N ARG A 42 -3.01 -3.17 -4.80
CA ARG A 42 -4.09 -4.14 -5.00
C ARG A 42 -4.95 -4.19 -3.75
N LEU A 43 -6.25 -4.42 -3.93
CA LEU A 43 -7.18 -4.68 -2.82
C LEU A 43 -7.69 -6.11 -2.97
N LEU A 44 -7.49 -6.92 -1.94
CA LEU A 44 -7.88 -8.33 -1.93
C LEU A 44 -8.91 -8.56 -0.84
N ALA A 45 -9.96 -9.34 -1.18
CA ALA A 45 -10.94 -9.77 -0.20
C ALA A 45 -10.52 -11.13 0.38
N ASP A 46 -10.59 -11.28 1.70
CA ASP A 46 -10.33 -12.57 2.34
C ASP A 46 -11.53 -13.48 2.12
N ARG A 47 -11.31 -14.60 1.45
CA ARG A 47 -12.39 -15.55 1.15
C ARG A 47 -12.88 -16.30 2.38
N ALA A 48 -12.05 -16.43 3.39
CA ALA A 48 -12.35 -17.19 4.61
C ALA A 48 -12.92 -16.32 5.73
N ASP A 49 -12.73 -15.00 5.65
CA ASP A 49 -13.15 -14.07 6.70
C ASP A 49 -13.85 -12.86 6.06
N LEU A 50 -15.17 -12.98 5.92
CA LEU A 50 -15.98 -11.94 5.29
C LEU A 50 -15.86 -10.62 6.04
N GLY A 51 -15.68 -9.54 5.29
CA GLY A 51 -15.50 -8.20 5.86
C GLY A 51 -14.04 -7.86 6.13
N THR A 52 -13.12 -8.77 5.89
CA THR A 52 -11.67 -8.53 5.99
C THR A 52 -11.08 -8.36 4.61
N TYR A 53 -10.28 -7.30 4.45
CA TYR A 53 -9.64 -6.95 3.18
C TYR A 53 -8.17 -6.67 3.42
N VAL A 54 -7.35 -6.90 2.40
CA VAL A 54 -5.92 -6.63 2.44
C VAL A 54 -5.55 -5.69 1.31
N ILE A 55 -4.96 -4.55 1.66
CA ILE A 55 -4.39 -3.60 0.71
C ILE A 55 -2.91 -3.95 0.58
N ILE A 56 -2.43 -4.16 -0.64
CA ILE A 56 -1.03 -4.46 -0.89
C ILE A 56 -0.45 -3.39 -1.81
N ALA A 57 0.57 -2.69 -1.33
CA ALA A 57 1.31 -1.70 -2.11
C ALA A 57 2.71 -2.23 -2.37
N ASP A 58 3.13 -2.21 -3.63
CA ASP A 58 4.42 -2.73 -4.06
C ASP A 58 5.36 -1.59 -4.42
N PHE A 59 6.63 -1.73 -4.04
CA PHE A 59 7.69 -0.76 -4.30
C PHE A 59 8.90 -1.47 -4.89
N GLY A 60 9.42 -0.95 -5.99
CA GLY A 60 10.61 -1.46 -6.64
C GLY A 60 11.86 -0.68 -6.25
N VAL A 61 13.01 -1.27 -6.49
CA VAL A 61 14.30 -0.60 -6.31
C VAL A 61 14.49 0.38 -7.46
N VAL A 62 14.69 1.66 -7.15
CA VAL A 62 14.98 2.72 -8.11
C VAL A 62 16.44 3.10 -8.07
N ASP A 63 16.98 3.31 -6.88
CA ASP A 63 18.38 3.63 -6.64
C ASP A 63 19.06 2.39 -6.04
N PRO A 64 20.11 1.84 -6.67
CA PRO A 64 20.80 0.66 -6.15
C PRO A 64 21.39 0.86 -4.75
N ASP A 65 21.64 2.11 -4.35
CA ASP A 65 22.21 2.44 -3.04
C ASP A 65 21.15 2.66 -1.96
N VAL A 66 19.85 2.68 -2.34
CA VAL A 66 18.74 2.91 -1.40
C VAL A 66 17.77 1.74 -1.52
N SER A 67 17.41 1.13 -0.40
CA SER A 67 16.44 0.03 -0.43
C SER A 67 15.03 0.53 -0.76
N ALA A 68 14.24 -0.33 -1.40
CA ALA A 68 12.83 -0.03 -1.67
C ALA A 68 12.05 0.20 -0.37
N ALA A 69 12.40 -0.52 0.70
CA ALA A 69 11.79 -0.33 2.02
C ALA A 69 12.07 1.08 2.57
N ASP A 70 13.30 1.56 2.44
CA ASP A 70 13.65 2.90 2.93
C ASP A 70 12.93 3.99 2.13
N GLU A 71 12.81 3.83 0.81
CA GLU A 71 12.04 4.73 -0.04
C GLU A 71 10.56 4.76 0.38
N ALA A 72 9.97 3.59 0.62
CA ALA A 72 8.58 3.49 1.06
C ALA A 72 8.36 4.18 2.42
N LEU A 73 9.29 3.99 3.35
CA LEU A 73 9.22 4.60 4.67
C LEU A 73 9.34 6.12 4.59
N GLN A 74 10.17 6.64 3.69
CA GLN A 74 10.26 8.09 3.45
C GLN A 74 8.95 8.63 2.89
N ASN A 75 8.34 7.91 1.96
CA ASN A 75 7.05 8.29 1.37
C ASN A 75 5.95 8.36 2.43
N ASN A 76 5.99 7.51 3.46
CA ASN A 76 5.02 7.52 4.55
C ASN A 76 5.06 8.79 5.40
N ARG A 77 6.13 9.57 5.32
CA ARG A 77 6.27 10.83 6.06
C ARG A 77 5.66 12.02 5.31
N ARG A 78 5.25 11.84 4.07
CA ARG A 78 4.65 12.91 3.27
C ARG A 78 3.27 13.25 3.80
N ALA A 79 2.90 14.54 3.72
CA ALA A 79 1.60 15.01 4.20
C ALA A 79 0.45 14.31 3.46
N GLU A 80 0.60 14.07 2.17
CA GLU A 80 -0.41 13.38 1.35
C GLU A 80 -0.63 11.94 1.82
N THR A 81 0.45 11.26 2.20
CA THR A 81 0.39 9.88 2.70
C THR A 81 -0.28 9.84 4.07
N GLN A 82 0.02 10.81 4.93
CA GLN A 82 -0.62 10.90 6.24
C GLN A 82 -2.12 11.18 6.11
N ALA A 83 -2.50 12.07 5.19
CA ALA A 83 -3.91 12.36 4.91
C ALA A 83 -4.64 11.13 4.38
N TRP A 84 -3.98 10.35 3.53
CA TRP A 84 -4.52 9.09 3.02
C TRP A 84 -4.78 8.09 4.15
N ALA A 85 -3.83 7.96 5.07
CA ALA A 85 -3.95 7.06 6.22
C ALA A 85 -5.07 7.51 7.17
N ASP A 86 -5.21 8.80 7.39
CA ASP A 86 -6.30 9.34 8.22
C ASP A 86 -7.66 9.04 7.61
N ARG A 87 -7.78 9.21 6.29
CA ARG A 87 -9.03 8.89 5.59
C ARG A 87 -9.33 7.39 5.65
N LEU A 88 -8.30 6.55 5.53
CA LEU A 88 -8.46 5.10 5.64
C LEU A 88 -9.10 4.73 6.98
N ARG A 89 -8.63 5.31 8.07
CA ARG A 89 -9.19 5.04 9.40
C ARG A 89 -10.67 5.39 9.52
N GLU A 90 -11.13 6.38 8.78
CA GLU A 90 -12.55 6.75 8.76
C GLU A 90 -13.42 5.73 8.01
N LEU A 91 -12.82 4.94 7.11
CA LEU A 91 -13.54 3.99 6.26
C LEU A 91 -13.59 2.58 6.83
N ILE A 92 -12.84 2.30 7.89
CA ILE A 92 -12.68 0.95 8.42
C ILE A 92 -13.14 0.85 9.87
N ASP A 93 -13.38 -0.39 10.32
CA ASP A 93 -13.68 -0.71 11.71
C ASP A 93 -12.40 -1.10 12.42
N GLY A 94 -12.11 -0.46 13.55
CA GLY A 94 -10.90 -0.72 14.33
C GLY A 94 -9.65 -0.15 13.65
N GLU A 95 -8.50 -0.66 14.06
CA GLU A 95 -7.21 -0.19 13.60
C GLU A 95 -6.71 -1.02 12.40
N PRO A 96 -6.06 -0.38 11.42
CA PRO A 96 -5.42 -1.13 10.34
C PRO A 96 -4.19 -1.87 10.87
N GLU A 97 -3.94 -3.08 10.35
CA GLU A 97 -2.76 -3.86 10.67
C GLU A 97 -1.75 -3.76 9.54
N TYR A 98 -0.60 -3.15 9.81
CA TYR A 98 0.47 -2.96 8.83
C TYR A 98 1.49 -4.08 8.93
N ARG A 99 1.89 -4.64 7.78
CA ARG A 99 3.00 -5.59 7.70
C ARG A 99 3.89 -5.23 6.52
N HIS A 100 5.18 -5.52 6.67
CA HIS A 100 6.20 -5.18 5.70
C HIS A 100 6.94 -6.45 5.27
N TYR A 101 7.18 -6.57 3.96
CA TYR A 101 7.78 -7.76 3.37
C TYR A 101 8.86 -7.40 2.37
N ASP A 102 9.97 -8.15 2.39
CA ASP A 102 10.96 -8.09 1.32
C ASP A 102 10.67 -9.20 0.32
N GLU A 103 10.74 -8.88 -0.98
CA GLU A 103 10.51 -9.87 -2.02
C GLU A 103 11.76 -10.73 -2.18
N LEU A 104 11.63 -12.03 -1.94
CA LEU A 104 12.74 -12.97 -2.07
C LEU A 104 12.78 -13.64 -3.45
N TYR A 105 11.63 -13.76 -4.10
CA TYR A 105 11.51 -14.43 -5.39
C TYR A 105 10.26 -13.95 -6.11
N ARG A 106 10.37 -13.78 -7.40
CA ARG A 106 9.25 -13.47 -8.28
C ARG A 106 9.42 -14.26 -9.59
N THR A 107 8.36 -14.93 -9.99
CA THR A 107 8.34 -15.53 -11.33
C THR A 107 8.28 -14.43 -12.37
N ASP A 108 9.21 -14.46 -13.30
CA ASP A 108 9.25 -13.52 -14.41
C ASP A 108 8.47 -14.12 -15.60
N ARG A 109 7.39 -13.43 -15.96
CA ARG A 109 6.54 -13.87 -17.08
C ARG A 109 6.33 -12.79 -18.09
#